data_235414d6d9d48fb71c1b7183f5030bd0
#
_entry.id   235414d6d9d48fb71c1b7183f5030bd0
#
_cell.length_a   1.000
_cell.length_b   1.000
_cell.length_c   1.000
_cell.angle_alpha   90.00
_cell.angle_beta   90.00
_cell.angle_gamma   90.00
#
_symmetry.space_group_name_H-M   'P 1'
#
loop_
_entity.id
_entity.type
_entity.pdbx_description
1 polymer ?
#
loop_
_entity_poly.entity_id
_entity_poly.type
_entity_poly.pdbx_seq_one_letter_code
_entity_poly.pdbx_strand_id
1 'polypeptide(L)'
;MKSSMRLPLNLKYQIKEDEIMASKKNKVKYNLKNVHYALLSLDEAGNVTFGTPVAIPGAVSIGLDANGEPSSFYADGYAYYTISNNMGYEGDLEIAIVPESFRVDVLKEELDDNKVLIENANVETANFALLFEFDGDVKKIRHVLYNCAASRPSIESQTNEDEIEVQTETLSITATPLENGYVKAKTGDDTTDEVYQNWYKSVYLTSKTPVESEEQA
;
A
#
# COMPACT_ATOMS: atom_id res chain seq x y z
N MET A 1 25.77 -48.26 -26.24
CA MET A 1 24.50 -47.92 -26.84
C MET A 1 23.71 -47.01 -25.88
N LYS A 2 23.62 -45.72 -26.20
CA LYS A 2 22.84 -44.79 -25.38
C LYS A 2 21.42 -44.77 -25.94
N SER A 3 20.46 -45.33 -25.20
CA SER A 3 19.03 -45.29 -25.53
C SER A 3 18.52 -43.84 -25.35
N SER A 4 18.21 -43.19 -26.45
CA SER A 4 17.54 -41.89 -26.46
C SER A 4 16.06 -42.09 -26.16
N MET A 5 15.68 -41.87 -24.91
CA MET A 5 14.29 -41.91 -24.48
C MET A 5 13.54 -40.69 -25.09
N ARG A 6 12.77 -40.90 -26.16
CA ARG A 6 11.93 -39.87 -26.75
C ARG A 6 10.66 -39.75 -25.92
N LEU A 7 10.48 -38.59 -25.30
CA LEU A 7 9.22 -38.25 -24.62
C LEU A 7 8.03 -38.32 -25.59
N PRO A 8 6.86 -38.85 -25.18
CA PRO A 8 5.67 -38.93 -26.02
C PRO A 8 5.20 -37.53 -26.41
N LEU A 9 4.60 -37.45 -27.64
CA LEU A 9 4.27 -36.18 -28.29
C LEU A 9 3.31 -35.31 -27.46
N ASN A 10 2.34 -35.93 -26.80
CA ASN A 10 1.36 -35.26 -25.91
C ASN A 10 2.02 -34.64 -24.68
N LEU A 11 3.08 -35.23 -24.12
CA LEU A 11 3.84 -34.68 -23.01
C LEU A 11 4.67 -33.45 -23.44
N LYS A 12 5.13 -33.42 -24.70
CA LYS A 12 5.80 -32.24 -25.27
C LYS A 12 4.83 -31.08 -25.55
N TYR A 13 3.58 -31.36 -25.90
CA TYR A 13 2.54 -30.37 -26.07
C TYR A 13 2.11 -29.82 -24.70
N GLN A 14 1.93 -30.68 -23.70
CA GLN A 14 1.63 -30.27 -22.33
C GLN A 14 2.73 -29.37 -21.75
N ILE A 15 4.01 -29.77 -21.88
CA ILE A 15 5.16 -28.96 -21.41
C ILE A 15 5.23 -27.60 -22.15
N LYS A 16 4.86 -27.55 -23.45
CA LYS A 16 4.79 -26.29 -24.20
C LYS A 16 3.60 -25.43 -23.79
N GLU A 17 2.46 -26.02 -23.48
CA GLU A 17 1.31 -25.30 -22.95
C GLU A 17 1.60 -24.80 -21.53
N ASP A 18 2.25 -25.59 -20.69
CA ASP A 18 2.69 -25.18 -19.34
C ASP A 18 3.80 -24.11 -19.39
N GLU A 19 4.72 -24.14 -20.36
CA GLU A 19 5.71 -23.08 -20.61
C GLU A 19 5.05 -21.81 -21.21
N ILE A 20 3.98 -21.91 -21.97
CA ILE A 20 3.21 -20.77 -22.50
C ILE A 20 2.29 -20.17 -21.43
N MET A 21 1.86 -20.99 -20.46
CA MET A 21 1.18 -20.56 -19.24
C MET A 21 2.16 -20.10 -18.14
N ALA A 22 3.47 -20.29 -18.32
CA ALA A 22 4.49 -19.70 -17.45
C ALA A 22 4.34 -18.17 -17.47
N SER A 23 3.76 -17.68 -16.41
CA SER A 23 3.28 -16.33 -16.08
C SER A 23 3.80 -15.23 -17.01
N LYS A 24 2.93 -14.70 -17.87
CA LYS A 24 3.19 -13.44 -18.53
C LYS A 24 3.31 -12.39 -17.42
N LYS A 25 4.53 -11.92 -17.18
CA LYS A 25 4.81 -10.87 -16.20
C LYS A 25 4.28 -9.54 -16.70
N ASN A 26 3.73 -8.74 -15.79
CA ASN A 26 3.36 -7.38 -16.12
C ASN A 26 4.57 -6.59 -16.63
N LYS A 27 4.39 -5.88 -17.74
CA LYS A 27 5.40 -4.99 -18.33
C LYS A 27 5.14 -3.53 -17.99
N VAL A 28 3.88 -3.19 -17.71
CA VAL A 28 3.43 -1.83 -17.39
C VAL A 28 2.42 -1.85 -16.25
N LYS A 29 2.31 -0.70 -15.58
CA LYS A 29 1.26 -0.40 -14.61
C LYS A 29 0.62 0.92 -14.99
N TYR A 30 -0.69 1.03 -14.78
CA TYR A 30 -1.45 2.25 -15.05
C TYR A 30 -2.72 2.22 -14.19
N ASN A 31 -3.44 3.34 -14.13
CA ASN A 31 -4.77 3.43 -13.55
C ASN A 31 -4.87 3.00 -12.07
N LEU A 32 -5.04 3.97 -11.18
CA LEU A 32 -5.28 3.74 -9.75
C LEU A 32 -6.73 3.28 -9.53
N LYS A 33 -6.92 2.23 -8.74
CA LYS A 33 -8.23 1.68 -8.40
C LYS A 33 -8.29 1.11 -6.99
N ASN A 34 -9.52 0.87 -6.51
CA ASN A 34 -9.80 0.11 -5.30
C ASN A 34 -9.01 0.57 -4.08
N VAL A 35 -8.98 1.90 -3.86
CA VAL A 35 -8.36 2.45 -2.65
C VAL A 35 -9.24 2.11 -1.45
N HIS A 36 -8.63 1.57 -0.40
CA HIS A 36 -9.27 1.20 0.87
C HIS A 36 -8.38 1.63 2.03
N TYR A 37 -8.98 1.85 3.18
CA TYR A 37 -8.28 1.96 4.45
C TYR A 37 -8.74 0.87 5.41
N ALA A 38 -7.89 0.48 6.34
CA ALA A 38 -8.23 -0.41 7.44
C ALA A 38 -7.56 0.12 8.70
N LEU A 39 -8.35 0.42 9.74
CA LEU A 39 -7.83 0.97 10.98
C LEU A 39 -6.79 0.03 11.59
N LEU A 40 -5.67 0.59 12.03
CA LEU A 40 -4.66 -0.11 12.78
C LEU A 40 -5.02 -0.05 14.26
N SER A 41 -4.91 -1.18 14.96
CA SER A 41 -5.09 -1.28 16.40
C SER A 41 -4.09 -2.29 16.98
N LEU A 42 -3.88 -2.24 18.28
CA LEU A 42 -3.10 -3.23 19.01
C LEU A 42 -4.06 -4.15 19.78
N ASP A 43 -3.79 -5.45 19.77
CA ASP A 43 -4.49 -6.38 20.62
C ASP A 43 -4.01 -6.28 22.09
N GLU A 44 -4.62 -7.07 22.99
CA GLU A 44 -4.25 -7.10 24.43
C GLU A 44 -2.80 -7.54 24.68
N ALA A 45 -2.18 -8.23 23.73
CA ALA A 45 -0.79 -8.67 23.78
C ALA A 45 0.18 -7.67 23.12
N GLY A 46 -0.33 -6.56 22.55
CA GLY A 46 0.46 -5.55 21.85
C GLY A 46 0.74 -5.88 20.38
N ASN A 47 0.14 -6.93 19.82
CA ASN A 47 0.33 -7.24 18.40
C ASN A 47 -0.52 -6.32 17.53
N VAL A 48 0.04 -5.97 16.39
CA VAL A 48 -0.66 -5.17 15.38
C VAL A 48 -1.81 -5.97 14.76
N THR A 49 -3.00 -5.40 14.78
CA THR A 49 -4.21 -5.90 14.13
C THR A 49 -4.82 -4.85 13.25
N PHE A 50 -5.62 -5.27 12.28
CA PHE A 50 -6.29 -4.37 11.34
C PHE A 50 -7.79 -4.66 11.30
N GLY A 51 -8.56 -3.58 11.20
CA GLY A 51 -9.97 -3.66 10.91
C GLY A 51 -10.25 -4.19 9.51
N THR A 52 -11.52 -4.39 9.19
CA THR A 52 -11.95 -4.74 7.83
C THR A 52 -11.68 -3.56 6.88
N PRO A 53 -11.07 -3.79 5.71
CA PRO A 53 -10.85 -2.74 4.73
C PRO A 53 -12.15 -2.05 4.29
N VAL A 54 -12.17 -0.72 4.36
CA VAL A 54 -13.29 0.14 3.96
C VAL A 54 -12.89 0.91 2.70
N ALA A 55 -13.76 0.95 1.70
CA ALA A 55 -13.46 1.59 0.42
C ALA A 55 -13.40 3.12 0.52
N ILE A 56 -12.41 3.71 -0.18
CA ILE A 56 -12.32 5.14 -0.48
C ILE A 56 -12.64 5.32 -1.98
N PRO A 57 -13.90 5.62 -2.34
CA PRO A 57 -14.27 5.82 -3.74
C PRO A 57 -13.73 7.16 -4.27
N GLY A 58 -13.57 7.24 -5.60
CA GLY A 58 -13.21 8.50 -6.26
C GLY A 58 -11.71 8.81 -6.24
N ALA A 59 -10.84 7.82 -6.09
CA ALA A 59 -9.40 8.01 -6.19
C ALA A 59 -8.99 8.50 -7.59
N VAL A 60 -8.23 9.57 -7.64
CA VAL A 60 -7.74 10.23 -8.86
C VAL A 60 -6.28 9.88 -9.10
N SER A 61 -5.42 10.17 -8.13
CA SER A 61 -4.00 9.91 -8.22
C SER A 61 -3.39 9.52 -6.85
N ILE A 62 -2.25 8.85 -6.90
CA ILE A 62 -1.42 8.56 -5.72
C ILE A 62 0.05 8.73 -6.10
N GLY A 63 0.78 9.53 -5.33
CA GLY A 63 2.22 9.68 -5.46
C GLY A 63 2.86 9.51 -4.10
N LEU A 64 3.69 8.48 -3.93
CA LEU A 64 4.37 8.17 -2.66
C LEU A 64 5.86 7.98 -2.94
N ASP A 65 6.66 8.84 -2.36
CA ASP A 65 8.12 8.79 -2.44
C ASP A 65 8.70 8.01 -1.25
N ALA A 66 9.80 7.31 -1.50
CA ALA A 66 10.51 6.59 -0.45
C ALA A 66 11.20 7.59 0.48
N ASN A 67 10.96 7.46 1.78
CA ASN A 67 11.60 8.26 2.82
C ASN A 67 12.74 7.48 3.48
N GLY A 68 13.86 8.17 3.75
CA GLY A 68 15.04 7.59 4.38
C GLY A 68 16.29 7.73 3.49
N GLU A 69 17.23 8.55 3.94
CA GLU A 69 18.50 8.76 3.24
C GLU A 69 19.60 7.88 3.83
N PRO A 70 20.50 7.33 2.99
CA PRO A 70 21.68 6.64 3.48
C PRO A 70 22.56 7.61 4.28
N SER A 71 22.97 7.21 5.48
CA SER A 71 23.94 7.95 6.31
C SER A 71 25.32 7.35 6.14
N SER A 72 26.30 8.19 5.83
CA SER A 72 27.71 7.75 5.68
C SER A 72 28.57 8.24 6.83
N PHE A 73 29.27 7.31 7.43
CA PHE A 73 30.35 7.61 8.40
C PHE A 73 31.67 7.72 7.64
N TYR A 74 32.37 8.84 7.86
CA TYR A 74 33.65 9.12 7.22
C TYR A 74 34.80 8.88 8.18
N ALA A 75 35.81 8.14 7.72
CA ALA A 75 37.09 7.95 8.39
C ALA A 75 38.22 8.00 7.35
N ASP A 76 39.40 8.47 7.70
CA ASP A 76 40.59 8.57 6.84
C ASP A 76 40.34 9.34 5.52
N GLY A 77 39.35 10.26 5.51
CA GLY A 77 39.04 11.11 4.36
C GLY A 77 38.14 10.49 3.29
N TYR A 78 37.55 9.31 3.55
CA TYR A 78 36.59 8.68 2.66
C TYR A 78 35.37 8.12 3.44
N ALA A 79 34.27 7.80 2.72
CA ALA A 79 33.11 7.17 3.31
C ALA A 79 33.47 5.73 3.73
N TYR A 80 33.76 5.55 5.01
CA TYR A 80 34.21 4.29 5.58
C TYR A 80 33.07 3.29 5.76
N TYR A 81 31.89 3.77 6.14
CA TYR A 81 30.71 2.97 6.35
C TYR A 81 29.45 3.73 5.93
N THR A 82 28.52 3.07 5.22
CA THR A 82 27.24 3.68 4.83
C THR A 82 26.10 2.82 5.35
N ILE A 83 25.22 3.42 6.13
CA ILE A 83 24.00 2.79 6.65
C ILE A 83 22.85 3.17 5.74
N SER A 84 22.16 2.17 5.19
CA SER A 84 20.90 2.39 4.49
C SER A 84 19.77 2.50 5.51
N ASN A 85 18.96 3.54 5.40
CA ASN A 85 17.82 3.78 6.28
C ASN A 85 16.52 3.75 5.46
N ASN A 86 15.54 2.96 5.89
CA ASN A 86 14.21 2.93 5.30
C ASN A 86 13.20 3.44 6.33
N MET A 87 12.80 4.69 6.20
CA MET A 87 11.84 5.35 7.08
C MET A 87 10.39 5.27 6.57
N GLY A 88 10.17 4.54 5.48
CA GLY A 88 8.84 4.35 4.91
C GLY A 88 8.60 5.16 3.64
N TYR A 89 7.43 5.73 3.51
CA TYR A 89 6.97 6.47 2.34
C TYR A 89 6.20 7.73 2.78
N GLU A 90 6.28 8.78 1.99
CA GLU A 90 5.46 9.97 2.15
C GLU A 90 4.97 10.48 0.79
N GLY A 91 3.85 11.19 0.78
CA GLY A 91 3.30 11.77 -0.44
C GLY A 91 1.80 11.98 -0.35
N ASP A 92 1.14 12.02 -1.49
CA ASP A 92 -0.24 12.48 -1.59
C ASP A 92 -1.16 11.44 -2.25
N LEU A 93 -2.38 11.38 -1.72
CA LEU A 93 -3.52 10.68 -2.30
C LEU A 93 -4.59 11.71 -2.66
N GLU A 94 -4.83 11.88 -3.96
CA GLU A 94 -5.88 12.75 -4.50
C GLU A 94 -7.16 11.96 -4.72
N ILE A 95 -8.26 12.48 -4.20
CA ILE A 95 -9.61 11.87 -4.27
C ILE A 95 -10.64 12.92 -4.63
N ALA A 96 -11.74 12.49 -5.25
CA ALA A 96 -12.84 13.40 -5.60
C ALA A 96 -13.45 14.08 -4.37
N ILE A 97 -13.70 13.30 -3.31
CA ILE A 97 -14.18 13.76 -2.00
C ILE A 97 -13.71 12.75 -0.94
N VAL A 98 -13.21 13.22 0.20
CA VAL A 98 -12.89 12.37 1.37
C VAL A 98 -14.19 11.85 1.98
N PRO A 99 -14.40 10.51 2.03
CA PRO A 99 -15.65 9.94 2.56
C PRO A 99 -15.85 10.27 4.04
N GLU A 100 -17.12 10.45 4.44
CA GLU A 100 -17.48 10.68 5.85
C GLU A 100 -16.94 9.59 6.77
N SER A 101 -16.97 8.32 6.35
CA SER A 101 -16.38 7.21 7.11
C SER A 101 -14.90 7.42 7.41
N PHE A 102 -14.11 7.89 6.43
CA PHE A 102 -12.70 8.19 6.63
C PHE A 102 -12.48 9.37 7.60
N ARG A 103 -13.32 10.42 7.49
CA ARG A 103 -13.27 11.56 8.39
C ARG A 103 -13.53 11.15 9.84
N VAL A 104 -14.55 10.32 10.07
CA VAL A 104 -14.90 9.83 11.42
C VAL A 104 -13.87 8.81 11.92
N ASP A 105 -13.51 7.83 11.11
CA ASP A 105 -12.66 6.70 11.55
C ASP A 105 -11.20 7.10 11.71
N VAL A 106 -10.64 7.82 10.73
CA VAL A 106 -9.22 8.15 10.66
C VAL A 106 -8.93 9.56 11.19
N LEU A 107 -9.61 10.58 10.66
CA LEU A 107 -9.38 11.97 11.08
C LEU A 107 -10.03 12.30 12.42
N LYS A 108 -10.89 11.40 12.94
CA LYS A 108 -11.55 11.52 14.24
C LYS A 108 -12.47 12.74 14.35
N GLU A 109 -13.08 13.14 13.23
CA GLU A 109 -14.18 14.09 13.27
C GLU A 109 -15.40 13.45 13.94
N GLU A 110 -16.12 14.20 14.74
CA GLU A 110 -17.29 13.71 15.50
C GLU A 110 -18.59 14.13 14.78
N LEU A 111 -19.55 13.20 14.70
CA LEU A 111 -20.91 13.51 14.26
C LEU A 111 -21.75 13.96 15.46
N ASP A 112 -22.30 15.17 15.43
CA ASP A 112 -23.25 15.62 16.42
C ASP A 112 -24.64 14.97 16.26
N ASP A 113 -25.57 15.34 17.13
CA ASP A 113 -26.96 14.84 17.09
C ASP A 113 -27.68 15.20 15.79
N ASN A 114 -27.26 16.25 15.10
CA ASN A 114 -27.81 16.74 13.82
C ASN A 114 -27.06 16.13 12.61
N LYS A 115 -26.09 15.25 12.82
CA LYS A 115 -25.24 14.66 11.79
C LYS A 115 -24.31 15.67 11.09
N VAL A 116 -23.88 16.68 11.82
CA VAL A 116 -22.85 17.62 11.38
C VAL A 116 -21.48 17.10 11.85
N LEU A 117 -20.53 17.06 10.93
CA LEU A 117 -19.14 16.72 11.23
C LEU A 117 -18.45 17.88 11.95
N ILE A 118 -17.87 17.61 13.10
CA ILE A 118 -17.16 18.56 13.94
C ILE A 118 -15.72 18.11 14.09
N GLU A 119 -14.80 18.96 13.70
CA GLU A 119 -13.37 18.75 13.91
C GLU A 119 -12.96 19.31 15.29
N ASN A 120 -12.23 18.49 16.07
CA ASN A 120 -11.71 18.87 17.37
C ASN A 120 -10.16 18.87 17.34
N ALA A 121 -9.56 20.02 17.58
CA ALA A 121 -8.10 20.20 17.56
C ALA A 121 -7.32 19.36 18.60
N ASN A 122 -8.00 18.86 19.63
CA ASN A 122 -7.38 18.10 20.70
C ASN A 122 -7.39 16.58 20.48
N VAL A 123 -7.94 16.11 19.36
CA VAL A 123 -8.03 14.70 19.03
C VAL A 123 -6.93 14.30 18.08
N GLU A 124 -6.25 13.18 18.38
CA GLU A 124 -5.24 12.60 17.49
C GLU A 124 -5.89 11.73 16.41
N THR A 125 -5.37 11.81 15.20
CA THR A 125 -5.80 10.96 14.08
C THR A 125 -5.41 9.51 14.32
N ALA A 126 -6.17 8.56 13.77
CA ALA A 126 -5.87 7.15 13.88
C ALA A 126 -4.93 6.71 12.75
N ASN A 127 -4.03 5.79 13.08
CA ASN A 127 -3.22 5.11 12.07
C ASN A 127 -4.04 4.02 11.36
N PHE A 128 -3.70 3.75 10.10
CA PHE A 128 -4.42 2.81 9.26
C PHE A 128 -3.50 2.14 8.24
N ALA A 129 -3.94 1.01 7.70
CA ALA A 129 -3.34 0.44 6.50
C ALA A 129 -4.03 1.03 5.26
N LEU A 130 -3.23 1.44 4.27
CA LEU A 130 -3.71 1.93 2.98
C LEU A 130 -3.54 0.83 1.93
N LEU A 131 -4.66 0.40 1.31
CA LEU A 131 -4.68 -0.60 0.26
C LEU A 131 -5.11 0.04 -1.06
N PHE A 132 -4.46 -0.32 -2.15
CA PHE A 132 -4.81 0.15 -3.49
C PHE A 132 -4.29 -0.81 -4.56
N GLU A 133 -4.76 -0.65 -5.80
CA GLU A 133 -4.26 -1.43 -6.91
C GLU A 133 -4.00 -0.57 -8.14
N PHE A 134 -3.05 -1.04 -8.95
CA PHE A 134 -2.84 -0.56 -10.30
C PHE A 134 -3.25 -1.63 -11.30
N ASP A 135 -3.84 -1.22 -12.42
CA ASP A 135 -4.02 -2.12 -13.55
C ASP A 135 -2.64 -2.48 -14.13
N GLY A 136 -2.48 -3.71 -14.55
CA GLY A 136 -1.33 -4.20 -15.33
C GLY A 136 -1.81 -4.77 -16.66
N ASP A 137 -0.90 -5.00 -17.59
CA ASP A 137 -1.22 -5.60 -18.89
C ASP A 137 -1.60 -7.09 -18.81
N VAL A 138 -1.26 -7.76 -17.71
CA VAL A 138 -1.60 -9.17 -17.45
C VAL A 138 -2.48 -9.33 -16.22
N LYS A 139 -2.06 -8.76 -15.08
CA LYS A 139 -2.71 -8.92 -13.77
C LYS A 139 -2.62 -7.61 -13.01
N LYS A 140 -3.64 -7.29 -12.23
CA LYS A 140 -3.61 -6.11 -11.36
C LYS A 140 -2.55 -6.28 -10.26
N ILE A 141 -1.87 -5.19 -9.94
CA ILE A 141 -0.84 -5.15 -8.89
C ILE A 141 -1.46 -4.49 -7.67
N ARG A 142 -1.65 -5.25 -6.61
CA ARG A 142 -2.24 -4.81 -5.35
C ARG A 142 -1.16 -4.44 -4.35
N HIS A 143 -1.38 -3.36 -3.65
CA HIS A 143 -0.45 -2.81 -2.66
C HIS A 143 -1.14 -2.67 -1.32
N VAL A 144 -0.38 -2.76 -0.25
CA VAL A 144 -0.74 -2.33 1.09
C VAL A 144 0.46 -1.66 1.76
N LEU A 145 0.23 -0.50 2.38
CA LEU A 145 1.13 0.13 3.34
C LEU A 145 0.51 -0.05 4.72
N TYR A 146 1.30 -0.46 5.71
CA TYR A 146 0.75 -0.98 6.97
C TYR A 146 0.44 0.09 8.01
N ASN A 147 1.30 1.09 8.17
CA ASN A 147 1.19 2.08 9.24
C ASN A 147 1.19 3.48 8.64
N CYS A 148 0.05 3.88 8.12
CA CYS A 148 -0.16 5.18 7.52
C CYS A 148 -0.81 6.14 8.53
N ALA A 149 -0.37 7.38 8.51
CA ALA A 149 -1.07 8.53 9.06
C ALA A 149 -1.48 9.45 7.92
N ALA A 150 -2.65 10.08 8.03
CA ALA A 150 -3.11 11.09 7.09
C ALA A 150 -3.20 12.45 7.77
N SER A 151 -2.76 13.51 7.07
CA SER A 151 -3.06 14.88 7.48
C SER A 151 -4.47 15.27 7.00
N ARG A 152 -5.02 16.31 7.62
CA ARG A 152 -6.30 16.87 7.22
C ARG A 152 -6.21 17.45 5.82
N PRO A 153 -7.23 17.25 4.96
CA PRO A 153 -7.25 17.85 3.63
C PRO A 153 -7.40 19.38 3.71
N SER A 154 -6.83 20.08 2.74
CA SER A 154 -7.12 21.51 2.54
C SER A 154 -8.60 21.70 2.16
N ILE A 155 -9.13 22.88 2.44
CA ILE A 155 -10.48 23.28 2.04
C ILE A 155 -10.33 24.29 0.92
N GLU A 156 -10.54 23.85 -0.31
CA GLU A 156 -10.36 24.67 -1.50
C GLU A 156 -11.58 24.50 -2.44
N SER A 157 -11.98 25.58 -3.07
CA SER A 157 -12.97 25.58 -4.14
C SER A 157 -12.87 26.87 -4.93
N GLN A 158 -13.26 26.85 -6.19
CA GLN A 158 -13.32 28.02 -7.03
C GLN A 158 -14.68 28.13 -7.73
N THR A 159 -15.04 29.34 -8.11
CA THR A 159 -16.27 29.59 -8.87
C THR A 159 -16.09 29.15 -10.32
N ASN A 160 -17.08 28.45 -10.85
CA ASN A 160 -17.12 28.11 -12.28
C ASN A 160 -17.20 29.38 -13.12
N GLU A 161 -16.46 29.41 -14.22
CA GLU A 161 -16.60 30.43 -15.26
C GLU A 161 -17.53 29.90 -16.37
N ASP A 162 -16.98 29.51 -17.52
CA ASP A 162 -17.76 29.04 -18.67
C ASP A 162 -18.03 27.51 -18.62
N GLU A 163 -17.18 26.74 -17.92
CA GLU A 163 -17.25 25.29 -17.77
C GLU A 163 -17.23 24.90 -16.29
N ILE A 164 -17.79 23.71 -15.98
CA ILE A 164 -17.74 23.13 -14.63
C ILE A 164 -16.39 22.46 -14.42
N GLU A 165 -15.57 22.99 -13.54
CA GLU A 165 -14.34 22.37 -13.09
C GLU A 165 -14.59 21.59 -11.79
N VAL A 166 -14.38 20.26 -11.86
CA VAL A 166 -14.48 19.40 -10.68
C VAL A 166 -13.25 19.63 -9.79
N GLN A 167 -13.48 19.97 -8.54
CA GLN A 167 -12.45 20.10 -7.53
C GLN A 167 -12.23 18.77 -6.81
N THR A 168 -10.99 18.48 -6.41
CA THR A 168 -10.57 17.28 -5.69
C THR A 168 -10.02 17.64 -4.32
N GLU A 169 -9.98 16.67 -3.42
CA GLU A 169 -9.37 16.81 -2.10
C GLU A 169 -8.08 15.96 -2.06
N THR A 170 -7.04 16.48 -1.42
CA THR A 170 -5.75 15.81 -1.29
C THR A 170 -5.49 15.46 0.18
N LEU A 171 -5.18 14.19 0.42
CA LEU A 171 -4.69 13.69 1.71
C LEU A 171 -3.19 13.47 1.63
N SER A 172 -2.40 14.21 2.43
CA SER A 172 -0.99 13.88 2.59
C SER A 172 -0.85 12.67 3.50
N ILE A 173 -0.17 11.65 3.00
CA ILE A 173 0.00 10.34 3.63
C ILE A 173 1.45 10.16 4.02
N THR A 174 1.68 9.77 5.26
CA THR A 174 2.99 9.30 5.74
C THR A 174 2.84 7.85 6.18
N ALA A 175 3.61 6.96 5.60
CA ALA A 175 3.64 5.54 5.94
C ALA A 175 4.97 5.19 6.61
N THR A 176 4.95 4.81 7.89
CA THR A 176 6.12 4.45 8.69
C THR A 176 6.24 2.95 8.86
N PRO A 177 7.43 2.42 9.17
CA PRO A 177 7.58 1.01 9.53
C PRO A 177 6.75 0.62 10.75
N LEU A 178 6.20 -0.60 10.76
CA LEU A 178 5.70 -1.24 11.96
C LEU A 178 6.88 -1.58 12.90
N GLU A 179 6.61 -1.91 14.17
CA GLU A 179 7.65 -2.33 15.14
C GLU A 179 8.48 -3.53 14.63
N ASN A 180 7.87 -4.42 13.86
CA ASN A 180 8.55 -5.54 13.22
C ASN A 180 9.32 -5.17 11.93
N GLY A 181 9.44 -3.89 11.59
CA GLY A 181 10.17 -3.37 10.43
C GLY A 181 9.43 -3.47 9.09
N TYR A 182 8.23 -4.05 9.03
CA TYR A 182 7.48 -4.09 7.78
C TYR A 182 6.82 -2.74 7.46
N VAL A 183 7.00 -2.28 6.22
CA VAL A 183 6.41 -1.02 5.72
C VAL A 183 5.25 -1.30 4.77
N LYS A 184 5.47 -2.17 3.80
CA LYS A 184 4.50 -2.47 2.74
C LYS A 184 4.57 -3.91 2.26
N ALA A 185 3.48 -4.36 1.63
CA ALA A 185 3.49 -5.52 0.77
C ALA A 185 2.84 -5.21 -0.58
N LYS A 186 3.17 -6.00 -1.59
CA LYS A 186 2.52 -5.96 -2.89
C LYS A 186 2.39 -7.37 -3.46
N THR A 187 1.36 -7.57 -4.28
CA THR A 187 1.23 -8.84 -5.01
C THR A 187 2.31 -8.96 -6.08
N GLY A 188 2.95 -10.12 -6.13
CA GLY A 188 3.86 -10.51 -7.22
C GLY A 188 3.13 -11.29 -8.31
N ASP A 189 3.88 -11.68 -9.35
CA ASP A 189 3.35 -12.46 -10.47
C ASP A 189 2.78 -13.82 -10.01
N ASP A 190 3.46 -14.47 -9.07
CA ASP A 190 3.16 -15.80 -8.54
C ASP A 190 2.39 -15.78 -7.21
N THR A 191 1.79 -14.64 -6.85
CA THR A 191 0.94 -14.56 -5.66
C THR A 191 -0.24 -15.52 -5.81
N THR A 192 -0.44 -16.38 -4.79
CA THR A 192 -1.51 -17.39 -4.79
C THR A 192 -2.89 -16.76 -4.95
N ASP A 193 -3.79 -17.45 -5.62
CA ASP A 193 -5.15 -16.95 -5.88
C ASP A 193 -5.92 -16.70 -4.58
N GLU A 194 -5.70 -17.50 -3.55
CA GLU A 194 -6.32 -17.31 -2.24
C GLU A 194 -5.94 -15.95 -1.62
N VAL A 195 -4.64 -15.63 -1.55
CA VAL A 195 -4.15 -14.34 -1.03
C VAL A 195 -4.66 -13.20 -1.92
N TYR A 196 -4.57 -13.40 -3.25
CA TYR A 196 -5.01 -12.39 -4.20
C TYR A 196 -6.49 -12.05 -4.06
N GLN A 197 -7.39 -13.04 -3.97
CA GLN A 197 -8.83 -12.81 -3.86
C GLN A 197 -9.26 -12.25 -2.49
N ASN A 198 -8.49 -12.51 -1.45
CA ASN A 198 -8.80 -12.03 -0.09
C ASN A 198 -8.18 -10.67 0.24
N TRP A 199 -7.42 -10.05 -0.69
CA TRP A 199 -6.64 -8.82 -0.46
C TRP A 199 -7.45 -7.65 0.14
N TYR A 200 -8.70 -7.49 -0.27
CA TYR A 200 -9.60 -6.44 0.22
C TYR A 200 -10.61 -6.93 1.26
N LYS A 201 -10.53 -8.18 1.71
CA LYS A 201 -11.36 -8.70 2.80
C LYS A 201 -10.68 -8.56 4.15
N SER A 202 -9.35 -8.66 4.15
CA SER A 202 -8.51 -8.47 5.33
C SER A 202 -7.13 -7.99 4.88
N VAL A 203 -6.46 -7.20 5.73
CA VAL A 203 -5.08 -6.77 5.48
C VAL A 203 -4.16 -7.98 5.50
N TYR A 204 -3.38 -8.16 4.41
CA TYR A 204 -2.42 -9.25 4.33
C TYR A 204 -1.24 -8.99 5.27
N LEU A 205 -1.01 -9.89 6.21
CA LEU A 205 0.19 -9.94 7.04
C LEU A 205 0.98 -11.20 6.71
N THR A 206 2.29 -11.06 6.56
CA THR A 206 3.16 -12.23 6.37
C THR A 206 3.34 -12.99 7.67
N SER A 207 3.40 -14.31 7.59
CA SER A 207 3.77 -15.18 8.72
C SER A 207 5.29 -15.31 8.92
N LYS A 208 6.09 -14.70 8.04
CA LYS A 208 7.55 -14.71 8.18
C LYS A 208 7.96 -13.81 9.33
N THR A 209 8.84 -14.31 10.20
CA THR A 209 9.55 -13.47 11.16
C THR A 209 10.46 -12.51 10.40
N PRO A 210 10.51 -11.21 10.75
CA PRO A 210 11.47 -10.28 10.17
C PRO A 210 12.90 -10.81 10.37
N VAL A 211 13.72 -10.63 9.36
CA VAL A 211 15.17 -10.88 9.51
C VAL A 211 15.70 -9.73 10.35
N GLU A 212 16.06 -10.02 11.60
CA GLU A 212 16.85 -9.08 12.38
C GLU A 212 18.16 -8.85 11.63
N SER A 213 18.53 -7.58 11.42
CA SER A 213 19.85 -7.24 10.90
C SER A 213 20.83 -7.80 11.92
N GLU A 214 21.62 -8.82 11.55
CA GLU A 214 22.75 -9.25 12.37
C GLU A 214 23.62 -8.02 12.63
N GLU A 215 23.61 -7.55 13.87
CA GLU A 215 24.61 -6.64 14.38
C GLU A 215 25.96 -7.34 14.21
N GLN A 216 26.66 -6.98 13.14
CA GLN A 216 28.04 -7.42 12.98
C GLN A 216 28.84 -6.69 14.04
N ALA A 217 29.22 -7.46 15.07
CA ALA A 217 30.12 -7.07 16.14
C ALA A 217 31.51 -6.71 15.60
#